data_1b5d91507122c1b3aed55b416107fc43
#
_entry.id   1b5d91507122c1b3aed55b416107fc43
#
_cell.length_a   1.000
_cell.length_b   1.000
_cell.length_c   1.000
_cell.angle_alpha   90.00
_cell.angle_beta   90.00
_cell.angle_gamma   90.00
#
_symmetry.space_group_name_H-M   'P 1'
#
loop_
_entity.id
_entity.type
_entity.pdbx_description
1 polymer ?
#
loop_
_entity_poly.entity_id
_entity_poly.type
_entity_poly.pdbx_seq_one_letter_code
_entity_poly.pdbx_strand_id
1 'polypeptide(L)'
;GLRSEGKYINQLASTGNFRFTTSYSTQSKRYWFDFHFTQQDILNEENGGITTIDDFESENSDYKNRQRLEVYLTDAKSFLKGKRFFIDHGFRINSKQGTNNLYLKHQFNYENKFFEYNQLTVSSNANGNIINRFGDSFRSTEINDQTRYNKMYNKVGLQYENTFLGKFQFFVDDFRSNYYYNQILIFDNRMVPNALSMTINSAGGQYEYRKGKWNSRFLYTRSITNQSLSNLDATMQFDLDEDNQFTFQYQNTNKLPNNNYNLHQSSYVAYNWSNNFNNEKINSL
;
A
#
# COMPACT_ATOMS: atom_id res chain seq x y z
N GLY A 1 8.43 -20.33 -2.61
CA GLY A 1 7.00 -20.09 -2.78
C GLY A 1 6.19 -21.09 -1.97
N LEU A 2 4.96 -20.72 -1.68
CA LEU A 2 3.98 -21.57 -1.01
C LEU A 2 2.81 -21.79 -1.95
N ARG A 3 2.24 -23.00 -1.93
CA ARG A 3 1.04 -23.38 -2.69
C ARG A 3 0.05 -24.07 -1.75
N SER A 4 -1.22 -23.68 -1.83
CA SER A 4 -2.33 -24.27 -1.10
C SER A 4 -3.48 -24.50 -2.05
N GLU A 5 -4.07 -25.70 -2.04
CA GLU A 5 -5.15 -26.06 -2.96
C GLU A 5 -6.55 -25.75 -2.42
N GLY A 6 -6.68 -25.34 -1.17
CA GLY A 6 -7.98 -25.07 -0.58
C GLY A 6 -8.89 -26.30 -0.47
N LYS A 7 -10.10 -26.10 0.05
CA LYS A 7 -11.11 -27.18 0.25
C LYS A 7 -12.20 -27.19 -0.82
N TYR A 8 -12.39 -26.09 -1.54
CA TYR A 8 -13.44 -25.92 -2.54
C TYR A 8 -12.84 -25.92 -3.94
N ILE A 9 -13.69 -26.07 -4.95
CA ILE A 9 -13.32 -25.91 -6.36
C ILE A 9 -12.79 -24.48 -6.57
N ASN A 10 -11.81 -24.34 -7.45
CA ASN A 10 -11.21 -23.06 -7.87
C ASN A 10 -10.76 -22.18 -6.67
N GLN A 11 -9.96 -22.78 -5.79
CA GLN A 11 -9.46 -22.12 -4.56
C GLN A 11 -7.95 -22.30 -4.37
N LEU A 12 -7.21 -22.53 -5.45
CA LEU A 12 -5.75 -22.58 -5.39
C LEU A 12 -5.18 -21.21 -5.03
N ALA A 13 -4.27 -21.17 -4.08
CA ALA A 13 -3.44 -20.01 -3.79
C ALA A 13 -1.97 -20.34 -3.97
N SER A 14 -1.23 -19.51 -4.66
CA SER A 14 0.22 -19.66 -4.83
C SER A 14 0.92 -18.33 -4.58
N THR A 15 1.98 -18.35 -3.78
CA THR A 15 2.77 -17.15 -3.46
C THR A 15 4.25 -17.39 -3.71
N GLY A 16 4.89 -16.44 -4.36
CA GLY A 16 6.32 -16.35 -4.51
C GLY A 16 6.85 -15.07 -3.87
N ASN A 17 7.87 -15.18 -3.00
CA ASN A 17 8.46 -14.04 -2.35
C ASN A 17 9.99 -14.10 -2.47
N PHE A 18 10.57 -12.97 -2.82
CA PHE A 18 12.01 -12.76 -2.74
C PHE A 18 12.29 -11.49 -1.95
N ARG A 19 13.23 -11.58 -1.01
CA ARG A 19 13.70 -10.43 -0.24
C ARG A 19 15.21 -10.43 -0.19
N PHE A 20 15.78 -9.29 -0.49
CA PHE A 20 17.20 -9.02 -0.32
C PHE A 20 17.38 -7.77 0.51
N THR A 21 18.19 -7.84 1.55
CA THR A 21 18.48 -6.72 2.45
C THR A 21 19.99 -6.67 2.68
N THR A 22 20.57 -5.50 2.61
CA THR A 22 21.97 -5.29 2.92
C THR A 22 22.16 -3.92 3.57
N SER A 23 23.13 -3.86 4.47
CA SER A 23 23.57 -2.64 5.13
C SER A 23 25.08 -2.51 4.99
N TYR A 24 25.54 -1.31 4.83
CA TYR A 24 26.96 -1.01 4.74
C TYR A 24 27.27 0.27 5.51
N SER A 25 28.42 0.28 6.18
CA SER A 25 28.99 1.47 6.79
C SER A 25 30.49 1.49 6.57
N THR A 26 31.02 2.65 6.21
CA THR A 26 32.47 2.83 6.11
C THR A 26 33.14 2.66 7.46
N GLN A 27 34.41 2.28 7.48
CA GLN A 27 35.19 2.13 8.71
C GLN A 27 35.22 3.43 9.55
N SER A 28 35.22 4.60 8.88
CA SER A 28 35.15 5.91 9.52
C SER A 28 33.75 6.27 10.02
N LYS A 29 32.73 5.45 9.73
CA LYS A 29 31.32 5.70 10.02
C LYS A 29 30.81 7.05 9.47
N ARG A 30 31.47 7.55 8.42
CA ARG A 30 31.05 8.80 7.76
C ARG A 30 29.95 8.59 6.74
N TYR A 31 29.97 7.45 6.04
CA TYR A 31 28.95 7.09 5.08
C TYR A 31 28.33 5.75 5.48
N TRP A 32 27.03 5.63 5.34
CA TRP A 32 26.28 4.41 5.55
C TRP A 32 25.11 4.34 4.59
N PHE A 33 24.67 3.12 4.28
CA PHE A 33 23.41 2.89 3.58
C PHE A 33 22.76 1.60 4.07
N ASP A 34 21.42 1.61 4.01
CA ASP A 34 20.54 0.46 4.15
C ASP A 34 19.78 0.29 2.84
N PHE A 35 19.85 -0.91 2.29
CA PHE A 35 19.20 -1.26 1.03
C PHE A 35 18.25 -2.43 1.23
N HIS A 36 17.08 -2.35 0.59
CA HIS A 36 16.08 -3.38 0.63
C HIS A 36 15.40 -3.52 -0.73
N PHE A 37 15.38 -4.75 -1.24
CA PHE A 37 14.64 -5.13 -2.43
C PHE A 37 13.67 -6.25 -2.07
N THR A 38 12.41 -6.13 -2.52
CA THR A 38 11.42 -7.20 -2.43
C THR A 38 10.73 -7.40 -3.75
N GLN A 39 10.45 -8.66 -4.06
CA GLN A 39 9.53 -9.06 -5.12
C GLN A 39 8.52 -10.04 -4.53
N GLN A 40 7.26 -9.88 -4.91
CA GLN A 40 6.17 -10.73 -4.48
C GLN A 40 5.25 -11.00 -5.65
N ASP A 41 4.90 -12.27 -5.83
CA ASP A 41 3.91 -12.73 -6.79
C ASP A 41 2.85 -13.53 -6.00
N ILE A 42 1.58 -13.18 -6.17
CA ILE A 42 0.44 -13.83 -5.52
C ILE A 42 -0.57 -14.18 -6.61
N LEU A 43 -0.87 -15.45 -6.74
CA LEU A 43 -1.92 -15.97 -7.61
C LEU A 43 -2.98 -16.64 -6.74
N ASN A 44 -4.23 -16.26 -6.92
CA ASN A 44 -5.37 -16.92 -6.31
C ASN A 44 -6.36 -17.33 -7.40
N GLU A 45 -6.89 -18.54 -7.29
CA GLU A 45 -8.13 -18.90 -7.94
C GLU A 45 -9.29 -18.35 -7.13
N GLU A 46 -10.28 -17.82 -7.82
CA GLU A 46 -11.41 -17.12 -7.23
C GLU A 46 -12.68 -17.90 -7.52
N ASN A 47 -13.30 -18.51 -6.51
CA ASN A 47 -14.52 -19.28 -6.70
C ASN A 47 -15.82 -18.48 -6.48
N GLY A 48 -15.73 -17.25 -6.01
CA GLY A 48 -16.89 -16.37 -5.79
C GLY A 48 -17.83 -16.80 -4.65
N GLY A 49 -17.53 -17.90 -3.96
CA GLY A 49 -18.36 -18.50 -2.92
C GLY A 49 -19.25 -19.64 -3.45
N ILE A 50 -19.92 -20.34 -2.55
CA ILE A 50 -20.87 -21.41 -2.87
C ILE A 50 -22.20 -20.80 -3.36
N THR A 51 -22.87 -21.50 -4.29
CA THR A 51 -24.13 -21.05 -4.88
C THR A 51 -25.32 -21.28 -3.96
N THR A 52 -25.32 -22.35 -3.14
CA THR A 52 -26.45 -22.80 -2.31
C THR A 52 -25.98 -23.08 -0.88
N ILE A 53 -26.55 -22.38 0.10
CA ILE A 53 -26.27 -22.61 1.53
C ILE A 53 -26.85 -23.98 1.96
N ASP A 54 -28.00 -24.36 1.43
CA ASP A 54 -28.66 -25.61 1.77
C ASP A 54 -27.78 -26.85 1.48
N ASP A 55 -27.00 -26.81 0.38
CA ASP A 55 -26.04 -27.87 0.06
C ASP A 55 -24.89 -27.92 1.07
N PHE A 56 -24.46 -26.76 1.56
CA PHE A 56 -23.40 -26.67 2.56
C PHE A 56 -23.82 -27.20 3.93
N GLU A 57 -25.09 -26.97 4.32
CA GLU A 57 -25.68 -27.40 5.59
C GLU A 57 -26.31 -28.78 5.51
N SER A 58 -26.43 -29.36 4.31
CA SER A 58 -27.04 -30.66 4.06
C SER A 58 -26.32 -31.79 4.81
N GLU A 59 -27.11 -32.72 5.36
CA GLU A 59 -26.59 -33.96 5.91
C GLU A 59 -26.16 -34.99 4.84
N ASN A 60 -26.36 -34.66 3.55
CA ASN A 60 -25.96 -35.51 2.44
C ASN A 60 -24.43 -35.74 2.48
N SER A 61 -24.05 -37.02 2.48
CA SER A 61 -22.64 -37.46 2.55
C SER A 61 -21.80 -36.94 1.38
N ASP A 62 -22.43 -36.69 0.22
CA ASP A 62 -21.73 -36.19 -0.96
C ASP A 62 -21.16 -34.78 -0.74
N TYR A 63 -21.89 -33.93 -0.04
CA TYR A 63 -21.45 -32.55 0.25
C TYR A 63 -20.46 -32.44 1.42
N LYS A 64 -20.20 -33.53 2.15
CA LYS A 64 -19.09 -33.59 3.10
C LYS A 64 -17.73 -33.39 2.38
N ASN A 65 -17.64 -33.87 1.14
CA ASN A 65 -16.55 -33.47 0.25
C ASN A 65 -16.85 -32.08 -0.32
N ARG A 66 -16.23 -31.05 0.23
CA ARG A 66 -16.46 -29.65 -0.15
C ARG A 66 -16.12 -29.32 -1.60
N GLN A 67 -15.37 -30.15 -2.30
CA GLN A 67 -15.09 -30.01 -3.74
C GLN A 67 -16.31 -30.39 -4.61
N ARG A 68 -17.38 -30.95 -4.05
CA ARG A 68 -18.64 -31.24 -4.76
C ARG A 68 -19.66 -30.11 -4.67
N LEU A 69 -19.42 -29.13 -3.83
CA LEU A 69 -20.27 -27.94 -3.73
C LEU A 69 -20.11 -27.06 -4.98
N GLU A 70 -21.22 -26.64 -5.55
CA GLU A 70 -21.22 -25.72 -6.65
C GLU A 70 -20.74 -24.32 -6.18
N VAL A 71 -19.93 -23.66 -7.02
CA VAL A 71 -19.38 -22.35 -6.78
C VAL A 71 -19.75 -21.42 -7.92
N TYR A 72 -19.78 -20.10 -7.65
CA TYR A 72 -20.15 -19.13 -8.67
C TYR A 72 -19.14 -19.00 -9.80
N LEU A 73 -17.84 -19.20 -9.51
CA LEU A 73 -16.77 -19.01 -10.48
C LEU A 73 -15.86 -20.25 -10.49
N THR A 74 -15.63 -20.81 -11.67
CA THR A 74 -14.80 -22.01 -11.85
C THR A 74 -13.51 -21.74 -12.62
N ASP A 75 -13.36 -20.55 -13.21
CA ASP A 75 -12.28 -20.18 -14.12
C ASP A 75 -11.69 -18.78 -13.85
N ALA A 76 -12.12 -18.15 -12.76
CA ALA A 76 -11.63 -16.85 -12.37
C ALA A 76 -10.35 -16.95 -11.53
N LYS A 77 -9.44 -15.99 -11.77
CA LYS A 77 -8.15 -15.88 -11.10
C LYS A 77 -7.81 -14.41 -10.82
N SER A 78 -7.19 -14.17 -9.68
CA SER A 78 -6.53 -12.88 -9.39
C SER A 78 -5.03 -13.07 -9.30
N PHE A 79 -4.30 -12.14 -9.86
CA PHE A 79 -2.85 -12.14 -9.84
C PHE A 79 -2.33 -10.78 -9.40
N LEU A 80 -1.47 -10.77 -8.38
CA LEU A 80 -0.77 -9.58 -7.91
C LEU A 80 0.73 -9.81 -8.01
N LYS A 81 1.41 -8.91 -8.72
CA LYS A 81 2.87 -8.85 -8.78
C LYS A 81 3.34 -7.53 -8.22
N GLY A 82 4.25 -7.58 -7.25
CA GLY A 82 4.81 -6.40 -6.61
C GLY A 82 6.33 -6.42 -6.60
N LYS A 83 6.94 -5.25 -6.83
CA LYS A 83 8.36 -5.02 -6.64
C LYS A 83 8.54 -3.75 -5.84
N ARG A 84 9.45 -3.77 -4.87
CA ARG A 84 9.82 -2.62 -4.08
C ARG A 84 11.32 -2.51 -3.98
N PHE A 85 11.81 -1.32 -4.21
CA PHE A 85 13.20 -0.92 -4.07
C PHE A 85 13.27 0.20 -3.04
N PHE A 86 14.12 0.05 -2.04
CA PHE A 86 14.32 1.03 -0.99
C PHE A 86 15.79 1.21 -0.71
N ILE A 87 16.23 2.44 -0.58
CA ILE A 87 17.53 2.81 -0.06
C ILE A 87 17.40 3.98 0.90
N ASP A 88 18.04 3.89 2.05
CA ASP A 88 18.26 4.99 3.00
C ASP A 88 19.76 5.10 3.23
N HIS A 89 20.31 6.29 3.00
CA HIS A 89 21.72 6.51 3.20
C HIS A 89 22.03 7.89 3.75
N GLY A 90 23.18 7.98 4.38
CA GLY A 90 23.61 9.22 5.00
C GLY A 90 25.13 9.42 4.95
N PHE A 91 25.50 10.67 4.93
CA PHE A 91 26.88 11.09 4.95
C PHE A 91 27.10 12.13 6.03
N ARG A 92 28.03 11.86 6.96
CA ARG A 92 28.43 12.83 7.97
C ARG A 92 29.38 13.85 7.36
N ILE A 93 28.98 15.12 7.38
CA ILE A 93 29.71 16.24 6.76
C ILE A 93 30.98 16.52 7.54
N ASN A 94 30.91 16.60 8.87
CA ASN A 94 32.10 16.83 9.68
C ASN A 94 33.03 15.59 9.70
N SER A 95 34.32 15.83 9.60
CA SER A 95 35.34 14.77 9.46
C SER A 95 35.46 13.87 10.68
N LYS A 96 35.37 14.43 11.89
CA LYS A 96 35.42 13.71 13.14
C LYS A 96 34.04 13.70 13.79
N GLN A 97 33.69 12.57 14.40
CA GLN A 97 32.50 12.48 15.23
C GLN A 97 32.77 13.18 16.57
N GLY A 98 31.83 14.00 17.00
CA GLY A 98 31.94 14.76 18.24
C GLY A 98 30.56 14.95 18.88
N THR A 99 30.50 15.90 19.80
CA THR A 99 29.26 16.31 20.46
C THR A 99 28.22 16.85 19.46
N ASN A 100 28.71 17.47 18.39
CA ASN A 100 27.90 18.05 17.33
C ASN A 100 28.24 17.37 16.00
N ASN A 101 27.24 16.81 15.35
CA ASN A 101 27.41 16.14 14.05
C ASN A 101 26.36 16.64 13.07
N LEU A 102 26.77 16.85 11.83
CA LEU A 102 25.90 17.23 10.73
C LEU A 102 25.93 16.14 9.67
N TYR A 103 24.75 15.71 9.24
CA TYR A 103 24.57 14.66 8.23
C TYR A 103 23.74 15.17 7.06
N LEU A 104 24.14 14.79 5.87
CA LEU A 104 23.28 14.79 4.69
C LEU A 104 22.60 13.41 4.62
N LYS A 105 21.27 13.39 4.51
CA LYS A 105 20.48 12.16 4.43
C LYS A 105 19.66 12.14 3.16
N HIS A 106 19.55 10.95 2.57
CA HIS A 106 18.70 10.71 1.43
C HIS A 106 18.00 9.37 1.57
N GLN A 107 16.71 9.36 1.29
CA GLN A 107 15.87 8.17 1.26
C GLN A 107 15.16 8.10 -0.09
N PHE A 108 15.24 6.96 -0.73
CA PHE A 108 14.52 6.68 -1.97
C PHE A 108 13.70 5.39 -1.80
N ASN A 109 12.46 5.42 -2.23
CA ASN A 109 11.57 4.28 -2.24
C ASN A 109 10.79 4.25 -3.55
N TYR A 110 10.93 3.16 -4.30
CA TYR A 110 10.18 2.92 -5.51
C TYR A 110 9.39 1.63 -5.39
N GLU A 111 8.12 1.69 -5.73
CA GLU A 111 7.20 0.55 -5.69
C GLU A 111 6.46 0.45 -7.01
N ASN A 112 6.42 -0.75 -7.56
CA ASN A 112 5.65 -1.07 -8.76
C ASN A 112 4.77 -2.27 -8.45
N LYS A 113 3.48 -2.16 -8.77
CA LYS A 113 2.50 -3.24 -8.63
C LYS A 113 1.72 -3.42 -9.92
N PHE A 114 1.43 -4.65 -10.23
CA PHE A 114 0.53 -5.07 -11.28
C PHE A 114 -0.51 -5.99 -10.65
N PHE A 115 -1.77 -5.69 -10.90
CA PHE A 115 -2.90 -6.53 -10.52
C PHE A 115 -3.67 -6.89 -11.77
N GLU A 116 -4.10 -8.14 -11.86
CA GLU A 116 -4.95 -8.67 -12.91
C GLU A 116 -6.05 -9.52 -12.29
N TYR A 117 -7.28 -9.28 -12.73
CA TYR A 117 -8.40 -10.19 -12.53
C TYR A 117 -8.80 -10.74 -13.89
N ASN A 118 -8.72 -12.06 -14.03
CA ASN A 118 -9.07 -12.77 -15.25
C ASN A 118 -10.20 -13.76 -14.94
N GLN A 119 -11.25 -13.74 -15.79
CA GLN A 119 -12.35 -14.66 -15.77
C GLN A 119 -12.69 -15.03 -17.21
N LEU A 120 -12.50 -16.29 -17.58
CA LEU A 120 -12.59 -16.70 -18.98
C LEU A 120 -14.04 -16.79 -19.48
N THR A 121 -15.00 -17.08 -18.59
CA THR A 121 -16.39 -17.24 -18.93
C THR A 121 -17.27 -16.26 -18.18
N VAL A 122 -17.97 -15.39 -18.91
CA VAL A 122 -19.03 -14.54 -18.36
C VAL A 122 -20.35 -15.20 -18.74
N SER A 123 -20.97 -15.93 -17.81
CA SER A 123 -22.16 -16.72 -18.11
C SER A 123 -23.45 -15.95 -17.87
N SER A 124 -24.37 -16.04 -18.83
CA SER A 124 -25.81 -15.83 -18.63
C SER A 124 -26.53 -17.18 -18.68
N ASN A 125 -27.57 -17.35 -17.87
CA ASN A 125 -28.40 -18.56 -17.99
C ASN A 125 -29.30 -18.53 -19.26
N ALA A 126 -29.89 -19.68 -19.58
CA ALA A 126 -30.78 -19.86 -20.76
C ALA A 126 -31.99 -18.89 -20.78
N ASN A 127 -32.36 -18.30 -19.65
CA ASN A 127 -33.46 -17.32 -19.53
C ASN A 127 -32.99 -15.85 -19.58
N GLY A 128 -31.72 -15.60 -19.93
CA GLY A 128 -31.14 -14.25 -19.97
C GLY A 128 -30.86 -13.63 -18.59
N ASN A 129 -31.07 -14.36 -17.49
CA ASN A 129 -30.67 -13.91 -16.17
C ASN A 129 -29.17 -14.09 -16.02
N ILE A 130 -28.50 -13.07 -15.59
CA ILE A 130 -27.07 -13.08 -15.37
C ILE A 130 -26.81 -13.84 -14.06
N ILE A 131 -26.19 -15.00 -14.17
CA ILE A 131 -25.67 -15.76 -13.01
C ILE A 131 -24.26 -15.26 -12.69
N ASN A 132 -24.01 -13.99 -12.89
CA ASN A 132 -22.70 -13.45 -12.60
C ASN A 132 -22.63 -13.02 -11.13
N ARG A 133 -21.64 -13.51 -10.40
CA ARG A 133 -21.47 -13.22 -8.96
C ARG A 133 -21.44 -11.73 -8.65
N PHE A 134 -20.94 -10.92 -9.58
CA PHE A 134 -20.72 -9.49 -9.40
C PHE A 134 -21.70 -8.61 -10.22
N GLY A 135 -22.75 -9.18 -10.78
CA GLY A 135 -23.75 -8.46 -11.56
C GLY A 135 -23.40 -8.33 -13.04
N ASP A 136 -23.95 -7.30 -13.70
CA ASP A 136 -23.81 -7.09 -15.14
C ASP A 136 -22.37 -6.77 -15.54
N SER A 137 -21.98 -7.22 -16.73
CA SER A 137 -20.67 -6.95 -17.31
C SER A 137 -20.78 -6.28 -18.67
N PHE A 138 -19.85 -5.38 -18.98
CA PHE A 138 -19.65 -4.83 -20.33
C PHE A 138 -19.08 -5.85 -21.32
N ARG A 139 -18.56 -6.96 -20.79
CA ARG A 139 -17.98 -8.06 -21.58
C ARG A 139 -18.93 -9.25 -21.54
N SER A 140 -19.16 -9.83 -22.71
CA SER A 140 -20.03 -11.01 -22.87
C SER A 140 -19.27 -12.34 -22.87
N THR A 141 -17.95 -12.30 -22.95
CA THR A 141 -17.10 -13.50 -23.08
C THR A 141 -16.05 -13.58 -21.98
N GLU A 142 -15.02 -12.79 -22.04
CA GLU A 142 -13.88 -12.81 -21.13
C GLU A 142 -13.71 -11.47 -20.43
N ILE A 143 -13.39 -11.53 -19.13
CA ILE A 143 -12.97 -10.39 -18.34
C ILE A 143 -11.46 -10.49 -18.10
N ASN A 144 -10.74 -9.42 -18.43
CA ASN A 144 -9.34 -9.26 -18.10
C ASN A 144 -9.13 -7.81 -17.66
N ASP A 145 -9.33 -7.57 -16.37
CA ASP A 145 -9.18 -6.27 -15.75
C ASP A 145 -7.77 -6.14 -15.18
N GLN A 146 -7.02 -5.18 -15.68
CA GLN A 146 -5.63 -4.95 -15.27
C GLN A 146 -5.46 -3.57 -14.67
N THR A 147 -4.72 -3.53 -13.56
CA THR A 147 -4.32 -2.29 -12.88
C THR A 147 -2.82 -2.27 -12.70
N ARG A 148 -2.19 -1.15 -13.02
CA ARG A 148 -0.78 -0.89 -12.76
C ARG A 148 -0.64 0.28 -11.81
N TYR A 149 0.22 0.12 -10.83
CA TYR A 149 0.51 1.12 -9.83
C TYR A 149 2.01 1.35 -9.73
N ASN A 150 2.43 2.59 -9.86
CA ASN A 150 3.80 3.02 -9.61
C ASN A 150 3.81 4.08 -8.52
N LYS A 151 4.72 3.95 -7.59
CA LYS A 151 4.95 4.93 -6.52
C LYS A 151 6.43 5.21 -6.39
N MET A 152 6.78 6.48 -6.35
CA MET A 152 8.12 6.96 -6.06
C MET A 152 8.07 7.93 -4.89
N TYR A 153 8.97 7.76 -3.95
CA TYR A 153 9.18 8.67 -2.84
C TYR A 153 10.66 8.99 -2.72
N ASN A 154 10.98 10.25 -2.71
CA ASN A 154 12.34 10.77 -2.67
C ASN A 154 12.42 11.83 -1.57
N LYS A 155 13.32 11.67 -0.60
CA LYS A 155 13.46 12.56 0.54
C LYS A 155 14.93 12.92 0.73
N VAL A 156 15.23 14.20 0.75
CA VAL A 156 16.59 14.73 1.02
C VAL A 156 16.51 15.65 2.22
N GLY A 157 17.46 15.55 3.13
CA GLY A 157 17.47 16.37 4.33
C GLY A 157 18.84 16.54 4.97
N LEU A 158 18.92 17.55 5.82
CA LEU A 158 20.05 17.79 6.71
C LEU A 158 19.64 17.43 8.14
N GLN A 159 20.44 16.60 8.80
CA GLN A 159 20.26 16.24 10.20
C GLN A 159 21.40 16.77 11.04
N TYR A 160 21.07 17.56 12.03
CA TYR A 160 21.98 17.96 13.10
C TYR A 160 21.74 17.09 14.33
N GLU A 161 22.79 16.50 14.85
CA GLU A 161 22.77 15.67 16.04
C GLU A 161 23.70 16.27 17.11
N ASN A 162 23.14 16.49 18.28
CA ASN A 162 23.85 16.95 19.45
C ASN A 162 23.59 15.99 20.61
N THR A 163 24.65 15.60 21.35
CA THR A 163 24.55 14.60 22.44
C THR A 163 23.66 15.06 23.62
N PHE A 164 23.42 16.37 23.75
CA PHE A 164 22.59 16.93 24.83
C PHE A 164 21.20 17.34 24.34
N LEU A 165 21.11 17.88 23.12
CA LEU A 165 19.87 18.47 22.56
C LEU A 165 19.07 17.48 21.72
N GLY A 166 19.64 16.31 21.37
CA GLY A 166 18.99 15.34 20.51
C GLY A 166 19.26 15.54 19.02
N LYS A 167 18.34 15.11 18.17
CA LYS A 167 18.47 15.12 16.72
C LYS A 167 17.41 16.00 16.09
N PHE A 168 17.84 16.91 15.24
CA PHE A 168 17.00 17.77 14.43
C PHE A 168 17.22 17.47 12.95
N GLN A 169 16.17 17.23 12.20
CA GLN A 169 16.23 17.01 10.77
C GLN A 169 15.29 17.97 10.07
N PHE A 170 15.77 18.64 9.02
CA PHE A 170 14.97 19.38 8.06
C PHE A 170 15.09 18.68 6.71
N PHE A 171 13.97 18.57 6.00
CA PHE A 171 13.94 17.83 4.74
C PHE A 171 12.93 18.40 3.75
N VAL A 172 13.15 18.06 2.49
CA VAL A 172 12.16 18.16 1.43
C VAL A 172 11.92 16.79 0.85
N ASP A 173 10.72 16.53 0.39
CA ASP A 173 10.38 15.29 -0.26
C ASP A 173 9.54 15.49 -1.54
N ASP A 174 9.66 14.51 -2.45
CA ASP A 174 8.91 14.39 -3.69
C ASP A 174 8.21 13.02 -3.68
N PHE A 175 6.90 13.05 -3.68
CA PHE A 175 6.05 11.88 -3.77
C PHE A 175 5.32 11.88 -5.10
N ARG A 176 5.42 10.78 -5.86
CA ARG A 176 4.69 10.57 -7.11
C ARG A 176 4.00 9.24 -7.09
N SER A 177 2.74 9.20 -7.52
CA SER A 177 2.02 7.95 -7.73
C SER A 177 1.21 8.01 -9.01
N ASN A 178 1.15 6.86 -9.71
CA ASN A 178 0.40 6.71 -10.93
C ASN A 178 -0.38 5.40 -10.88
N TYR A 179 -1.67 5.50 -11.15
CA TYR A 179 -2.56 4.37 -11.38
C TYR A 179 -2.95 4.31 -12.84
N TYR A 180 -2.94 3.12 -13.40
CA TYR A 180 -3.35 2.86 -14.78
C TYR A 180 -4.26 1.65 -14.83
N TYR A 181 -5.38 1.80 -15.52
CA TYR A 181 -6.28 0.72 -15.88
C TYR A 181 -6.14 0.44 -17.38
N ASN A 182 -6.39 -0.78 -17.80
CA ASN A 182 -6.24 -1.16 -19.22
C ASN A 182 -7.40 -0.76 -20.12
N GLN A 183 -8.43 -0.10 -19.59
CA GLN A 183 -9.62 0.28 -20.32
C GLN A 183 -9.94 1.78 -20.13
N ILE A 184 -10.64 2.38 -21.11
CA ILE A 184 -11.36 3.64 -20.96
C ILE A 184 -12.84 3.28 -21.08
N LEU A 185 -13.61 3.61 -20.05
CA LEU A 185 -15.02 3.30 -20.02
C LEU A 185 -15.86 4.56 -20.28
N ILE A 186 -16.81 4.45 -21.20
CA ILE A 186 -17.79 5.49 -21.49
C ILE A 186 -19.16 4.84 -21.34
N PHE A 187 -19.94 5.27 -20.36
CA PHE A 187 -21.31 4.83 -20.16
C PHE A 187 -22.14 5.97 -19.56
N ASP A 188 -23.43 6.01 -19.88
CA ASP A 188 -24.36 7.07 -19.46
C ASP A 188 -23.81 8.49 -19.67
N ASN A 189 -23.17 8.73 -20.82
CA ASN A 189 -22.51 10.00 -21.16
C ASN A 189 -21.41 10.44 -20.17
N ARG A 190 -20.88 9.53 -19.37
CA ARG A 190 -19.75 9.76 -18.47
C ARG A 190 -18.55 8.96 -18.92
N MET A 191 -17.39 9.61 -18.87
CA MET A 191 -16.11 8.95 -19.10
C MET A 191 -15.44 8.68 -17.75
N VAL A 192 -15.09 7.42 -17.52
CA VAL A 192 -14.21 7.02 -16.42
C VAL A 192 -12.79 6.94 -16.99
N PRO A 193 -11.88 7.83 -16.59
CA PRO A 193 -10.53 7.86 -17.13
C PRO A 193 -9.77 6.58 -16.74
N ASN A 194 -8.76 6.23 -17.52
CA ASN A 194 -7.94 5.05 -17.26
C ASN A 194 -6.67 5.34 -16.44
N ALA A 195 -6.46 6.59 -16.04
CA ALA A 195 -5.26 6.98 -15.30
C ALA A 195 -5.58 8.00 -14.22
N LEU A 196 -4.89 7.87 -13.10
CA LEU A 196 -4.84 8.85 -12.03
C LEU A 196 -3.38 9.06 -11.63
N SER A 197 -2.88 10.28 -11.83
CA SER A 197 -1.51 10.66 -11.49
C SER A 197 -1.49 11.74 -10.43
N MET A 198 -0.55 11.63 -9.51
CA MET A 198 -0.39 12.57 -8.41
C MET A 198 1.08 12.86 -8.15
N THR A 199 1.40 14.13 -7.95
CA THR A 199 2.72 14.60 -7.52
C THR A 199 2.54 15.54 -6.33
N ILE A 200 3.25 15.26 -5.24
CA ILE A 200 3.23 16.05 -4.01
C ILE A 200 4.66 16.34 -3.61
N ASN A 201 5.01 17.61 -3.51
CA ASN A 201 6.26 18.05 -2.92
C ASN A 201 5.96 18.61 -1.53
N SER A 202 6.75 18.22 -0.54
CA SER A 202 6.58 18.66 0.83
C SER A 202 7.89 19.13 1.43
N ALA A 203 7.79 19.94 2.46
CA ALA A 203 8.89 20.28 3.34
C ALA A 203 8.51 19.92 4.78
N GLY A 204 9.49 19.52 5.58
CA GLY A 204 9.21 19.11 6.94
C GLY A 204 10.41 19.17 7.86
N GLY A 205 10.10 18.99 9.15
CA GLY A 205 11.08 18.89 10.21
C GLY A 205 10.76 17.72 11.14
N GLN A 206 11.80 17.12 11.68
CA GLN A 206 11.72 16.06 12.67
C GLN A 206 12.65 16.39 13.82
N TYR A 207 12.19 16.17 15.02
CA TYR A 207 12.99 16.24 16.24
C TYR A 207 12.89 14.94 17.01
N GLU A 208 14.02 14.42 17.44
CA GLU A 208 14.10 13.25 18.29
C GLU A 208 14.97 13.56 19.51
N TYR A 209 14.44 13.27 20.67
CA TYR A 209 15.16 13.40 21.93
C TYR A 209 15.08 12.11 22.71
N ARG A 210 16.22 11.55 23.04
CA ARG A 210 16.30 10.34 23.86
C ARG A 210 17.41 10.48 24.89
N LYS A 211 17.03 10.71 26.13
CA LYS A 211 17.98 10.85 27.25
C LYS A 211 17.35 10.43 28.56
N GLY A 212 18.05 9.54 29.29
CA GLY A 212 17.54 9.02 30.55
C GLY A 212 16.19 8.33 30.36
N LYS A 213 15.21 8.78 31.11
CA LYS A 213 13.83 8.27 31.10
C LYS A 213 12.94 8.87 30.00
N TRP A 214 13.46 9.82 29.23
CA TRP A 214 12.70 10.53 28.20
C TRP A 214 13.02 9.99 26.81
N ASN A 215 11.96 9.71 26.03
CA ASN A 215 12.02 9.41 24.60
C ASN A 215 10.92 10.19 23.90
N SER A 216 11.28 11.11 23.05
CA SER A 216 10.32 11.99 22.36
C SER A 216 10.63 12.10 20.89
N ARG A 217 9.58 12.12 20.07
CA ARG A 217 9.65 12.32 18.64
C ARG A 217 8.56 13.29 18.19
N PHE A 218 8.94 14.27 17.41
CA PHE A 218 8.06 15.22 16.76
C PHE A 218 8.34 15.22 15.27
N LEU A 219 7.33 15.11 14.46
CA LEU A 219 7.39 15.18 13.01
C LEU A 219 6.33 16.18 12.52
N TYR A 220 6.75 17.13 11.73
CA TYR A 220 5.84 18.01 11.01
C TYR A 220 6.20 18.05 9.54
N THR A 221 5.20 17.85 8.68
CA THR A 221 5.35 17.99 7.22
C THR A 221 4.21 18.83 6.67
N ARG A 222 4.50 19.61 5.63
CA ARG A 222 3.50 20.38 4.89
C ARG A 222 3.82 20.36 3.41
N SER A 223 2.79 20.13 2.60
CA SER A 223 2.91 20.22 1.14
C SER A 223 3.19 21.66 0.73
N ILE A 224 4.12 21.81 -0.21
CA ILE A 224 4.46 23.08 -0.88
C ILE A 224 3.84 23.16 -2.29
N THR A 225 3.15 22.12 -2.72
CA THR A 225 2.33 22.08 -3.94
C THR A 225 0.94 22.66 -3.66
N ASN A 226 0.11 22.81 -4.71
CA ASN A 226 -1.22 23.41 -4.63
C ASN A 226 -2.23 22.63 -3.74
N GLN A 227 -1.87 21.44 -3.29
CA GLN A 227 -2.70 20.63 -2.40
C GLN A 227 -2.34 20.94 -0.94
N SER A 228 -3.32 21.37 -0.15
CA SER A 228 -3.11 21.66 1.26
C SER A 228 -3.05 20.37 2.10
N LEU A 229 -1.88 19.73 2.14
CA LEU A 229 -1.63 18.53 2.94
C LEU A 229 -0.69 18.87 4.09
N SER A 230 -0.93 18.24 5.23
CA SER A 230 -0.06 18.39 6.41
C SER A 230 -0.11 17.15 7.29
N ASN A 231 0.96 16.89 7.99
CA ASN A 231 1.03 15.87 9.02
C ASN A 231 1.83 16.39 10.21
N LEU A 232 1.22 16.34 11.37
CA LEU A 232 1.87 16.55 12.66
C LEU A 232 1.72 15.26 13.46
N ASP A 233 2.84 14.69 13.87
CA ASP A 233 2.91 13.50 14.72
C ASP A 233 3.86 13.82 15.88
N ALA A 234 3.36 13.69 17.10
CA ALA A 234 4.10 13.94 18.32
C ALA A 234 3.93 12.76 19.28
N THR A 235 5.03 12.15 19.66
CA THR A 235 5.05 11.10 20.67
C THR A 235 6.03 11.49 21.77
N MET A 236 5.59 11.42 23.02
CA MET A 236 6.40 11.62 24.20
C MET A 236 6.23 10.44 25.13
N GLN A 237 7.32 9.86 25.54
CA GLN A 237 7.37 8.71 26.42
C GLN A 237 8.25 9.04 27.60
N PHE A 238 7.78 8.69 28.80
CA PHE A 238 8.51 8.83 30.05
C PHE A 238 8.46 7.52 30.82
N ASP A 239 9.62 6.94 31.07
CA ASP A 239 9.76 5.71 31.84
C ASP A 239 9.86 6.09 33.33
N LEU A 240 8.80 5.85 34.09
CA LEU A 240 8.75 6.17 35.52
C LEU A 240 9.71 5.23 36.31
N ASP A 241 9.57 3.92 36.05
CA ASP A 241 10.39 2.85 36.57
C ASP A 241 10.48 1.70 35.54
N GLU A 242 10.96 0.50 35.94
CA GLU A 242 11.10 -0.65 35.03
C GLU A 242 9.76 -1.21 34.52
N ASP A 243 8.69 -1.04 35.31
CA ASP A 243 7.38 -1.61 35.02
C ASP A 243 6.34 -0.56 34.54
N ASN A 244 6.60 0.73 34.79
CA ASN A 244 5.64 1.80 34.53
C ASN A 244 6.18 2.82 33.54
N GLN A 245 5.36 3.10 32.51
CA GLN A 245 5.67 4.02 31.43
C GLN A 245 4.45 4.90 31.13
N PHE A 246 4.69 6.19 30.94
CA PHE A 246 3.70 7.11 30.43
C PHE A 246 3.98 7.41 28.97
N THR A 247 2.97 7.27 28.10
CA THR A 247 3.05 7.64 26.70
C THR A 247 1.95 8.64 26.38
N PHE A 248 2.36 9.75 25.79
CA PHE A 248 1.47 10.73 25.17
C PHE A 248 1.70 10.72 23.68
N GLN A 249 0.62 10.58 22.90
CA GLN A 249 0.67 10.63 21.45
C GLN A 249 -0.38 11.60 20.94
N TYR A 250 0.03 12.47 20.02
CA TYR A 250 -0.85 13.38 19.31
C TYR A 250 -0.61 13.30 17.82
N GLN A 251 -1.67 13.15 17.06
CA GLN A 251 -1.62 13.12 15.59
C GLN A 251 -2.66 14.10 15.03
N ASN A 252 -2.21 14.95 14.10
CA ASN A 252 -3.08 15.79 13.28
C ASN A 252 -2.64 15.63 11.82
N THR A 253 -3.48 15.00 11.01
CA THR A 253 -3.16 14.70 9.62
C THR A 253 -4.25 15.22 8.70
N ASN A 254 -3.84 15.93 7.65
CA ASN A 254 -4.66 16.29 6.51
C ASN A 254 -4.03 15.68 5.25
N LYS A 255 -4.63 14.60 4.74
CA LYS A 255 -4.11 13.77 3.66
C LYS A 255 -5.13 13.59 2.55
N LEU A 256 -4.66 13.20 1.37
CA LEU A 256 -5.54 12.76 0.29
C LEU A 256 -6.18 11.41 0.64
N PRO A 257 -7.43 11.18 0.22
CA PRO A 257 -8.06 9.87 0.32
C PRO A 257 -7.31 8.84 -0.52
N ASN A 258 -7.54 7.57 -0.22
CA ASN A 258 -6.96 6.49 -1.02
C ASN A 258 -7.42 6.61 -2.48
N ASN A 259 -6.49 6.42 -3.41
CA ASN A 259 -6.75 6.54 -4.85
C ASN A 259 -7.88 5.63 -5.35
N ASN A 260 -8.10 4.48 -4.73
CA ASN A 260 -9.21 3.58 -5.07
C ASN A 260 -10.59 4.19 -4.82
N TYR A 261 -10.72 5.17 -3.92
CA TYR A 261 -11.98 5.93 -3.78
C TYR A 261 -12.17 6.94 -4.90
N ASN A 262 -11.07 7.49 -5.42
CA ASN A 262 -11.13 8.48 -6.48
C ASN A 262 -11.30 7.86 -7.86
N LEU A 263 -10.68 6.71 -8.12
CA LEU A 263 -10.76 6.05 -9.42
C LEU A 263 -10.74 4.54 -9.25
N HIS A 264 -11.73 3.88 -9.85
CA HIS A 264 -11.75 2.44 -10.02
C HIS A 264 -12.42 2.09 -11.35
N GLN A 265 -11.90 1.06 -12.01
CA GLN A 265 -12.48 0.49 -13.21
C GLN A 265 -12.53 -1.02 -13.13
N SER A 266 -13.62 -1.57 -13.66
CA SER A 266 -13.84 -3.00 -13.84
C SER A 266 -14.66 -3.24 -15.10
N SER A 267 -14.54 -4.40 -15.69
CA SER A 267 -15.47 -4.89 -16.71
C SER A 267 -16.88 -5.11 -16.18
N TYR A 268 -17.05 -5.22 -14.87
CA TYR A 268 -18.36 -5.24 -14.22
C TYR A 268 -18.95 -3.85 -14.07
N VAL A 269 -20.19 -3.67 -14.51
CA VAL A 269 -20.84 -2.36 -14.63
C VAL A 269 -20.89 -1.59 -13.31
N ALA A 270 -21.24 -2.27 -12.22
CA ALA A 270 -21.44 -1.65 -10.91
C ALA A 270 -20.14 -1.18 -10.21
N TYR A 271 -18.96 -1.60 -10.72
CA TYR A 271 -17.67 -1.32 -10.06
C TYR A 271 -16.83 -0.30 -10.82
N ASN A 272 -17.46 0.80 -11.24
CA ASN A 272 -16.80 1.86 -12.00
C ASN A 272 -17.12 3.22 -11.43
N TRP A 273 -16.10 3.97 -11.03
CA TRP A 273 -16.28 5.32 -10.54
C TRP A 273 -15.06 6.21 -10.78
N SER A 274 -15.34 7.49 -10.90
CA SER A 274 -14.36 8.56 -10.90
C SER A 274 -14.89 9.68 -10.00
N ASN A 275 -14.25 9.87 -8.88
CA ASN A 275 -14.65 10.81 -7.84
C ASN A 275 -13.53 11.84 -7.60
N ASN A 276 -13.91 12.95 -6.98
CA ASN A 276 -12.98 13.96 -6.50
C ASN A 276 -13.31 14.28 -5.04
N PHE A 277 -12.87 13.43 -4.15
CA PHE A 277 -13.11 13.61 -2.71
C PHE A 277 -12.19 14.66 -2.12
N ASN A 278 -12.70 15.35 -1.11
CA ASN A 278 -11.91 16.25 -0.29
C ASN A 278 -10.88 15.48 0.56
N ASN A 279 -9.92 16.22 1.10
CA ASN A 279 -8.91 15.65 1.99
C ASN A 279 -9.56 15.04 3.25
N GLU A 280 -8.98 13.94 3.70
CA GLU A 280 -9.29 13.35 5.00
C GLU A 280 -8.54 14.11 6.10
N LYS A 281 -9.25 14.47 7.16
CA LYS A 281 -8.67 15.08 8.36
C LYS A 281 -8.79 14.14 9.53
N ILE A 282 -7.66 13.82 10.15
CA ILE A 282 -7.57 12.91 11.29
C ILE A 282 -6.98 13.70 12.46
N ASN A 283 -7.68 13.69 13.59
CA ASN A 283 -7.17 14.13 14.89
C ASN A 283 -7.25 12.96 15.85
N SER A 284 -6.15 12.66 16.53
CA SER A 284 -6.07 11.61 17.54
C SER A 284 -5.20 12.10 18.71
N LEU A 285 -5.63 11.77 19.92
CA LEU A 285 -4.93 11.97 21.19
C LEU A 285 -4.66 10.62 21.80
#